data_327d4f8b273e02e3bc61643b1cdf8dbb
#
_entry.id   327d4f8b273e02e3bc61643b1cdf8dbb
#
_cell.length_a   1.000
_cell.length_b   1.000
_cell.length_c   1.000
_cell.angle_alpha   90.00
_cell.angle_beta   90.00
_cell.angle_gamma   90.00
#
_symmetry.space_group_name_H-M   'P 1'
#
loop_
_entity.id
_entity.type
_entity.pdbx_description
1 polymer ?
#
loop_
_entity_poly.entity_id
_entity_poly.type
_entity_poly.pdbx_seq_one_letter_code
_entity_poly.pdbx_strand_id
1 'polypeptide(L)'
;MRNIPLAAGLLLLSVCYGGQAAASPENAAKPPSRACPENTLETGGQGAKSAKREGPADVPPVVVGKLKFVAIQWGKHRCLGQNGGYIAAYDVATGQELWLLKVYTVKYDPRRELDTQDVFIQSMAKTPDGKLEIRDEIGRVYRVNPHSRTVKPHRP
;
A
#
# COMPACT_ATOMS: atom_id res chain seq x y z
N MET A 1 -76.08 20.52 -1.37
CA MET A 1 -76.84 20.51 -2.65
C MET A 1 -75.94 21.06 -3.75
N ARG A 2 -75.93 20.36 -4.88
CA ARG A 2 -75.25 20.58 -6.18
C ARG A 2 -73.88 19.91 -6.30
N ASN A 3 -73.84 18.70 -6.74
CA ASN A 3 -73.84 18.05 -8.08
C ASN A 3 -72.74 18.56 -9.04
N ILE A 4 -71.78 17.68 -9.28
CA ILE A 4 -71.03 17.03 -10.36
C ILE A 4 -71.32 17.57 -11.81
N PRO A 5 -70.36 17.58 -12.79
CA PRO A 5 -69.85 16.33 -13.41
C PRO A 5 -68.38 16.34 -13.84
N LEU A 6 -67.80 15.16 -13.82
CA LEU A 6 -67.14 14.37 -14.88
C LEU A 6 -66.66 15.13 -16.15
N ALA A 7 -65.39 15.02 -16.42
CA ALA A 7 -64.88 14.89 -17.78
C ALA A 7 -63.62 14.01 -17.78
N ALA A 8 -63.74 12.90 -18.47
CA ALA A 8 -62.70 11.95 -18.76
C ALA A 8 -61.70 12.50 -19.79
N GLY A 9 -60.46 12.27 -19.57
CA GLY A 9 -59.38 12.53 -20.54
C GLY A 9 -58.30 11.47 -20.39
N LEU A 10 -58.55 10.34 -21.06
CA LEU A 10 -57.58 9.24 -21.18
C LEU A 10 -56.55 9.61 -22.24
N LEU A 11 -55.35 9.98 -21.83
CA LEU A 11 -54.21 10.12 -22.72
C LEU A 11 -53.20 9.01 -22.41
N LEU A 12 -53.25 7.97 -23.23
CA LEU A 12 -52.25 6.91 -23.28
C LEU A 12 -50.94 7.49 -23.91
N LEU A 13 -49.97 7.81 -23.08
CA LEU A 13 -48.59 8.03 -23.52
C LEU A 13 -47.84 6.71 -23.35
N SER A 14 -47.67 6.02 -24.46
CA SER A 14 -46.81 4.87 -24.63
C SER A 14 -45.35 5.36 -24.50
N VAL A 15 -44.73 5.16 -23.33
CA VAL A 15 -43.31 5.37 -23.15
C VAL A 15 -42.59 4.07 -23.50
N CYS A 16 -41.96 4.08 -24.69
CA CYS A 16 -41.01 3.05 -25.06
C CYS A 16 -39.88 3.04 -24.09
N TYR A 17 -39.80 2.08 -23.19
CA TYR A 17 -38.63 1.74 -22.41
C TYR A 17 -37.56 1.14 -23.32
N GLY A 18 -36.69 1.97 -23.85
CA GLY A 18 -35.45 1.54 -24.48
C GLY A 18 -34.57 0.93 -23.40
N GLY A 19 -34.40 -0.38 -23.41
CA GLY A 19 -33.46 -1.10 -22.56
C GLY A 19 -32.06 -0.66 -22.88
N GLN A 20 -31.48 0.17 -22.03
CA GLN A 20 -30.05 0.37 -21.99
C GLN A 20 -29.45 -0.81 -21.24
N ALA A 21 -28.80 -1.69 -21.99
CA ALA A 21 -27.93 -2.70 -21.44
C ALA A 21 -26.86 -2.00 -20.59
N ALA A 22 -26.88 -2.26 -19.29
CA ALA A 22 -25.82 -1.87 -18.38
C ALA A 22 -24.55 -2.56 -18.83
N ALA A 23 -23.64 -1.80 -19.46
CA ALA A 23 -22.30 -2.23 -19.70
C ALA A 23 -21.61 -2.40 -18.33
N SER A 24 -21.26 -3.64 -18.01
CA SER A 24 -20.38 -3.97 -16.89
C SER A 24 -19.09 -3.17 -17.01
N PRO A 25 -18.60 -2.54 -15.94
CA PRO A 25 -17.27 -1.95 -15.95
C PRO A 25 -16.21 -3.04 -15.72
N GLU A 26 -16.07 -3.93 -16.70
CA GLU A 26 -14.95 -4.84 -16.79
C GLU A 26 -13.87 -4.16 -17.64
N ASN A 27 -13.09 -3.33 -17.02
CA ASN A 27 -11.74 -2.97 -17.37
C ASN A 27 -11.22 -1.87 -16.41
N ALA A 28 -11.12 -2.19 -15.12
CA ALA A 28 -10.18 -1.48 -14.28
C ALA A 28 -8.79 -1.93 -14.73
N ALA A 29 -8.20 -1.18 -15.65
CA ALA A 29 -6.85 -1.40 -16.11
C ALA A 29 -5.93 -1.45 -14.89
N LYS A 30 -5.42 -2.66 -14.61
CA LYS A 30 -4.28 -2.86 -13.72
C LYS A 30 -3.22 -1.85 -14.13
N PRO A 31 -2.77 -0.95 -13.22
CA PRO A 31 -1.72 -0.01 -13.57
C PRO A 31 -0.53 -0.82 -14.12
N PRO A 32 0.11 -0.39 -15.20
CA PRO A 32 1.24 -1.11 -15.75
C PRO A 32 2.29 -1.23 -14.66
N SER A 33 2.68 -2.45 -14.34
CA SER A 33 3.84 -2.71 -13.53
C SER A 33 5.04 -2.17 -14.32
N ARG A 34 5.39 -0.91 -14.11
CA ARG A 34 6.64 -0.37 -14.62
C ARG A 34 7.74 -1.20 -13.97
N ALA A 35 8.32 -2.10 -14.75
CA ALA A 35 9.60 -2.67 -14.39
C ALA A 35 10.53 -1.48 -14.10
N CYS A 36 11.09 -1.46 -12.89
CA CYS A 36 12.08 -0.46 -12.56
C CYS A 36 13.20 -0.58 -13.58
N PRO A 37 13.74 0.50 -14.15
CA PRO A 37 14.93 0.39 -14.94
C PRO A 37 15.98 -0.30 -14.07
N GLU A 38 16.34 -1.50 -14.45
CA GLU A 38 17.41 -2.24 -13.80
C GLU A 38 18.65 -1.36 -13.85
N ASN A 39 19.10 -0.94 -12.68
CA ASN A 39 20.39 -0.32 -12.55
C ASN A 39 21.40 -1.47 -12.67
N THR A 40 21.70 -1.84 -13.93
CA THR A 40 22.71 -2.81 -14.31
C THR A 40 24.07 -2.24 -13.96
N LEU A 41 24.46 -2.35 -12.71
CA LEU A 41 25.85 -2.35 -12.26
C LEU A 41 26.23 -3.80 -11.96
N GLU A 42 26.15 -4.63 -12.98
CA GLU A 42 26.90 -5.88 -13.05
C GLU A 42 28.37 -5.54 -13.30
N THR A 43 29.08 -5.15 -12.26
CA THR A 43 30.55 -5.17 -12.31
C THR A 43 30.96 -6.56 -11.83
N GLY A 44 31.30 -7.43 -12.77
CA GLY A 44 31.93 -8.71 -12.52
C GLY A 44 33.19 -8.54 -11.68
N GLY A 45 33.13 -8.93 -10.45
CA GLY A 45 34.24 -9.09 -9.52
C GLY A 45 34.22 -10.51 -8.98
N GLN A 46 35.06 -11.40 -9.55
CA GLN A 46 35.44 -12.64 -8.89
C GLN A 46 36.25 -12.27 -7.65
N GLY A 47 35.73 -12.52 -6.48
CA GLY A 47 36.49 -12.30 -5.27
C GLY A 47 35.70 -12.54 -4.01
N ALA A 48 36.13 -13.53 -3.24
CA ALA A 48 35.79 -13.83 -1.85
C ALA A 48 34.28 -14.13 -1.60
N LYS A 49 34.00 -15.29 -1.06
CA LYS A 49 32.69 -15.66 -0.54
C LYS A 49 32.32 -14.68 0.58
N SER A 50 31.68 -13.57 0.19
CA SER A 50 31.00 -12.70 1.11
C SER A 50 29.96 -13.53 1.85
N ALA A 51 29.98 -13.53 3.17
CA ALA A 51 28.93 -14.11 3.98
C ALA A 51 27.64 -13.40 3.57
N LYS A 52 26.75 -14.09 2.87
CA LYS A 52 25.46 -13.51 2.46
C LYS A 52 24.74 -13.07 3.72
N ARG A 53 24.36 -11.79 3.74
CA ARG A 53 23.49 -11.26 4.78
C ARG A 53 22.22 -12.10 4.82
N GLU A 54 21.79 -12.46 6.02
CA GLU A 54 20.49 -13.08 6.24
C GLU A 54 19.38 -12.14 5.72
N GLY A 55 18.39 -12.67 5.04
CA GLY A 55 17.29 -11.90 4.50
C GLY A 55 16.47 -11.23 5.61
N PRO A 56 15.59 -10.27 5.27
CA PRO A 56 14.74 -9.62 6.25
C PRO A 56 13.79 -10.62 6.90
N ALA A 57 13.45 -10.36 8.18
CA ALA A 57 12.45 -11.13 8.89
C ALA A 57 11.10 -11.11 8.16
N ASP A 58 10.36 -12.22 8.25
CA ASP A 58 8.96 -12.22 7.83
C ASP A 58 8.11 -11.45 8.84
N VAL A 59 7.52 -10.35 8.38
CA VAL A 59 6.70 -9.46 9.20
C VAL A 59 5.23 -9.69 8.89
N PRO A 60 4.46 -10.27 9.81
CA PRO A 60 3.04 -10.53 9.56
C PRO A 60 2.27 -9.22 9.34
N PRO A 61 1.27 -9.24 8.44
CA PRO A 61 0.40 -8.09 8.22
C PRO A 61 -0.39 -7.71 9.47
N VAL A 62 -0.63 -6.42 9.67
CA VAL A 62 -1.41 -5.88 10.80
C VAL A 62 -2.69 -5.24 10.29
N VAL A 63 -3.83 -5.55 10.92
CA VAL A 63 -5.12 -4.96 10.56
C VAL A 63 -5.54 -3.92 11.59
N VAL A 64 -5.86 -2.71 11.11
CA VAL A 64 -6.42 -1.62 11.91
C VAL A 64 -7.67 -1.09 11.22
N GLY A 65 -8.83 -1.38 11.77
CA GLY A 65 -10.11 -1.03 11.15
C GLY A 65 -10.29 -1.75 9.80
N LYS A 66 -10.48 -0.97 8.73
CA LYS A 66 -10.65 -1.49 7.36
C LYS A 66 -9.34 -1.57 6.58
N LEU A 67 -8.22 -1.28 7.21
CA LEU A 67 -6.90 -1.25 6.56
C LEU A 67 -6.04 -2.43 7.01
N LYS A 68 -5.42 -3.11 6.06
CA LYS A 68 -4.38 -4.11 6.26
C LYS A 68 -3.04 -3.51 5.89
N PHE A 69 -2.10 -3.53 6.81
CA PHE A 69 -0.74 -2.99 6.64
C PHE A 69 0.24 -4.12 6.38
N VAL A 70 1.10 -3.91 5.40
CA VAL A 70 2.15 -4.85 4.99
C VAL A 70 3.49 -4.13 4.96
N ALA A 71 4.52 -4.72 5.56
CA ALA A 71 5.88 -4.21 5.45
C ALA A 71 6.44 -4.47 4.06
N ILE A 72 7.01 -3.45 3.43
CA ILE A 72 7.68 -3.57 2.13
C ILE A 72 9.18 -3.64 2.37
N GLN A 73 9.70 -4.87 2.36
CA GLN A 73 11.12 -5.12 2.61
C GLN A 73 11.99 -4.80 1.39
N TRP A 74 11.52 -5.17 0.19
CA TRP A 74 12.26 -4.99 -1.06
C TRP A 74 11.75 -3.79 -1.86
N GLY A 75 11.94 -2.59 -1.30
CA GLY A 75 11.43 -1.35 -1.89
C GLY A 75 12.02 -1.05 -3.28
N LYS A 76 13.29 -1.37 -3.51
CA LYS A 76 13.93 -1.17 -4.81
C LYS A 76 13.26 -1.96 -5.93
N HIS A 77 12.71 -3.14 -5.66
CA HIS A 77 11.91 -3.90 -6.64
C HIS A 77 10.60 -3.19 -7.02
N ARG A 78 10.20 -2.20 -6.24
CA ARG A 78 9.03 -1.34 -6.50
C ARG A 78 9.42 0.08 -6.92
N CYS A 79 10.63 0.28 -7.41
CA CYS A 79 11.19 1.58 -7.80
C CYS A 79 11.27 2.59 -6.65
N LEU A 80 11.37 2.14 -5.42
CA LEU A 80 11.57 3.01 -4.27
C LEU A 80 13.06 3.24 -4.03
N GLY A 81 13.41 4.39 -3.44
CA GLY A 81 14.81 4.80 -3.28
C GLY A 81 15.66 3.98 -2.30
N GLN A 82 15.05 3.02 -1.59
CA GLN A 82 15.73 2.17 -0.62
C GLN A 82 14.99 0.85 -0.44
N ASN A 83 15.67 -0.17 0.10
CA ASN A 83 15.04 -1.36 0.66
C ASN A 83 14.64 -1.09 2.12
N GLY A 84 13.56 -1.74 2.59
CA GLY A 84 13.03 -1.54 3.94
C GLY A 84 12.46 -0.14 4.18
N GLY A 85 11.92 0.08 5.37
CA GLY A 85 11.40 1.37 5.81
C GLY A 85 10.13 1.84 5.13
N TYR A 86 9.40 1.00 4.42
CA TYR A 86 8.10 1.31 3.83
C TYR A 86 7.03 0.36 4.32
N ILE A 87 5.81 0.87 4.42
CA ILE A 87 4.60 0.09 4.62
C ILE A 87 3.59 0.42 3.53
N ALA A 88 2.83 -0.57 3.09
CA ALA A 88 1.68 -0.39 2.22
C ALA A 88 0.39 -0.65 2.98
N ALA A 89 -0.64 0.15 2.73
CA ALA A 89 -1.97 -0.04 3.26
C ALA A 89 -2.89 -0.55 2.16
N TYR A 90 -3.60 -1.62 2.48
CA TYR A 90 -4.58 -2.27 1.61
C TYR A 90 -5.96 -2.17 2.24
N ASP A 91 -6.98 -2.01 1.42
CA ASP A 91 -8.36 -2.19 1.86
C ASP A 91 -8.61 -3.68 2.13
N VAL A 92 -9.15 -3.99 3.31
CA VAL A 92 -9.36 -5.39 3.73
C VAL A 92 -10.41 -6.09 2.86
N ALA A 93 -11.45 -5.37 2.40
CA ALA A 93 -12.55 -5.95 1.65
C ALA A 93 -12.18 -6.22 0.19
N THR A 94 -11.44 -5.29 -0.44
CA THR A 94 -11.10 -5.36 -1.86
C THR A 94 -9.71 -5.91 -2.12
N GLY A 95 -8.81 -5.86 -1.14
CA GLY A 95 -7.40 -6.18 -1.30
C GLY A 95 -6.61 -5.15 -2.12
N GLN A 96 -7.22 -4.02 -2.47
CA GLN A 96 -6.58 -2.98 -3.25
C GLN A 96 -5.57 -2.21 -2.40
N GLU A 97 -4.39 -1.93 -2.95
CA GLU A 97 -3.42 -1.03 -2.33
C GLU A 97 -3.93 0.41 -2.42
N LEU A 98 -4.09 1.04 -1.27
CA LEU A 98 -4.62 2.40 -1.17
C LEU A 98 -3.51 3.45 -1.14
N TRP A 99 -2.42 3.16 -0.43
CA TRP A 99 -1.27 4.05 -0.31
C TRP A 99 -0.04 3.34 0.23
N LEU A 100 1.10 3.96 -0.05
CA LEU A 100 2.42 3.58 0.43
C LEU A 100 2.97 4.71 1.31
N LEU A 101 3.64 4.36 2.40
CA LEU A 101 4.23 5.32 3.33
C LEU A 101 5.68 4.96 3.65
N LYS A 102 6.57 5.95 3.55
CA LYS A 102 7.93 5.83 4.05
C LYS A 102 7.94 6.10 5.56
N VAL A 103 8.36 5.12 6.34
CA VAL A 103 8.45 5.19 7.81
C VAL A 103 9.76 5.82 8.26
N TYR A 104 10.86 5.43 7.61
CA TYR A 104 12.19 5.99 7.89
C TYR A 104 13.06 6.01 6.64
N THR A 105 14.13 6.78 6.71
CA THR A 105 15.14 6.86 5.65
C THR A 105 16.41 6.15 6.10
N VAL A 106 16.94 5.30 5.22
CA VAL A 106 18.26 4.70 5.34
C VAL A 106 19.27 5.64 4.69
N LYS A 107 20.32 5.98 5.44
CA LYS A 107 21.45 6.77 4.92
C LYS A 107 22.51 5.81 4.42
N TYR A 108 22.71 5.76 3.12
CA TYR A 108 23.73 4.94 2.51
C TYR A 108 25.07 5.69 2.42
N ASP A 109 26.14 5.04 2.81
CA ASP A 109 27.51 5.49 2.57
C ASP A 109 27.96 4.93 1.20
N PRO A 110 28.27 5.77 0.20
CA PRO A 110 28.68 5.30 -1.13
C PRO A 110 30.00 4.55 -1.15
N ARG A 111 30.77 4.58 -0.06
CA ARG A 111 32.03 3.84 0.09
C ARG A 111 31.85 2.40 0.56
N ARG A 112 30.63 1.99 0.89
CA ARG A 112 30.29 0.67 1.41
C ARG A 112 29.33 -0.02 0.48
N GLU A 113 29.31 -1.34 0.51
CA GLU A 113 28.31 -2.14 -0.21
C GLU A 113 26.89 -1.75 0.22
N LEU A 114 26.03 -1.47 -0.75
CA LEU A 114 24.70 -0.92 -0.50
C LEU A 114 23.77 -1.91 0.20
N ASP A 115 23.85 -3.18 -0.14
CA ASP A 115 23.02 -4.25 0.40
C ASP A 115 23.30 -4.53 1.89
N THR A 116 24.55 -4.32 2.34
CA THR A 116 24.93 -4.47 3.76
C THR A 116 24.41 -3.34 4.62
N GLN A 117 23.97 -2.23 4.02
CA GLN A 117 23.48 -1.04 4.72
C GLN A 117 21.95 -0.95 4.77
N ASP A 118 21.26 -1.84 4.07
CA ASP A 118 19.80 -1.88 4.14
C ASP A 118 19.34 -2.10 5.58
N VAL A 119 18.29 -1.40 5.99
CA VAL A 119 17.67 -1.54 7.29
C VAL A 119 16.23 -1.95 7.07
N PHE A 120 15.87 -3.13 7.56
CA PHE A 120 14.55 -3.72 7.34
C PHE A 120 13.62 -3.50 8.54
N ILE A 121 12.32 -3.60 8.29
CA ILE A 121 11.32 -3.66 9.35
C ILE A 121 11.41 -5.06 10.00
N GLN A 122 11.60 -5.10 11.30
CA GLN A 122 11.67 -6.34 12.07
C GLN A 122 10.30 -6.78 12.59
N SER A 123 9.49 -5.81 13.03
CA SER A 123 8.15 -6.11 13.53
C SER A 123 7.19 -4.94 13.34
N MET A 124 5.91 -5.27 13.33
CA MET A 124 4.83 -4.33 13.22
C MET A 124 3.68 -4.78 14.12
N ALA A 125 3.14 -3.87 14.94
CA ALA A 125 2.05 -4.18 15.86
C ALA A 125 1.04 -3.04 15.92
N LYS A 126 -0.22 -3.38 16.23
CA LYS A 126 -1.26 -2.39 16.55
C LYS A 126 -1.15 -1.99 18.01
N THR A 127 -1.16 -0.69 18.27
CA THR A 127 -1.21 -0.14 19.64
C THR A 127 -2.67 -0.03 20.12
N PRO A 128 -2.90 0.04 21.47
CA PRO A 128 -4.26 0.19 22.01
C PRO A 128 -5.00 1.45 21.52
N ASP A 129 -4.27 2.51 21.21
CA ASP A 129 -4.81 3.77 20.66
C ASP A 129 -5.02 3.73 19.13
N GLY A 130 -4.97 2.54 18.52
CA GLY A 130 -5.27 2.34 17.11
C GLY A 130 -4.18 2.81 16.14
N LYS A 131 -3.00 3.11 16.62
CA LYS A 131 -1.82 3.39 15.79
C LYS A 131 -1.06 2.11 15.47
N LEU A 132 -0.05 2.22 14.60
CA LEU A 132 0.94 1.17 14.38
C LEU A 132 2.23 1.51 15.11
N GLU A 133 2.79 0.52 15.77
CA GLU A 133 4.16 0.55 16.26
C GLU A 133 5.01 -0.31 15.32
N ILE A 134 6.08 0.27 14.82
CA ILE A 134 6.98 -0.37 13.86
C ILE A 134 8.38 -0.32 14.45
N ARG A 135 9.01 -1.48 14.52
CA ARG A 135 10.40 -1.63 14.96
C ARG A 135 11.26 -2.06 13.77
N ASP A 136 12.39 -1.41 13.61
CA ASP A 136 13.40 -1.85 12.65
C ASP A 136 14.44 -2.79 13.29
N GLU A 137 15.28 -3.41 12.46
CA GLU A 137 16.27 -4.41 12.90
C GLU A 137 17.41 -3.83 13.76
N ILE A 138 17.60 -2.50 13.74
CA ILE A 138 18.57 -1.83 14.64
C ILE A 138 17.92 -1.28 15.92
N GLY A 139 16.65 -1.68 16.17
CA GLY A 139 15.96 -1.41 17.42
C GLY A 139 15.26 -0.05 17.51
N ARG A 140 15.22 0.75 16.44
CA ARG A 140 14.47 2.00 16.44
C ARG A 140 12.98 1.72 16.35
N VAL A 141 12.19 2.51 17.07
CA VAL A 141 10.73 2.37 17.11
C VAL A 141 10.07 3.61 16.51
N TYR A 142 9.03 3.37 15.73
CA TYR A 142 8.26 4.42 15.08
C TYR A 142 6.77 4.19 15.35
N ARG A 143 6.05 5.27 15.63
CA ARG A 143 4.59 5.26 15.69
C ARG A 143 3.98 5.91 14.47
N VAL A 144 3.11 5.18 13.80
CA VAL A 144 2.42 5.62 12.59
C VAL A 144 0.94 5.79 12.90
N ASN A 145 0.39 6.96 12.59
CA ASN A 145 -1.05 7.17 12.62
C ASN A 145 -1.64 6.82 11.25
N PRO A 146 -2.49 5.78 11.14
CA PRO A 146 -3.04 5.33 9.88
C PRO A 146 -3.94 6.37 9.19
N HIS A 147 -4.64 7.20 9.95
CA HIS A 147 -5.57 8.19 9.42
C HIS A 147 -4.85 9.41 8.84
N SER A 148 -3.92 9.98 9.59
CA SER A 148 -3.16 11.16 9.15
C SER A 148 -1.92 10.80 8.35
N ARG A 149 -1.56 9.52 8.26
CA ARG A 149 -0.34 9.02 7.60
C ARG A 149 0.94 9.66 8.13
N THR A 150 0.91 10.06 9.40
CA THR A 150 2.06 10.69 10.05
C THR A 150 2.92 9.67 10.77
N VAL A 151 4.22 9.85 10.70
CA VAL A 151 5.22 9.02 11.37
C VAL A 151 5.91 9.84 12.44
N LYS A 152 6.04 9.30 13.64
CA LYS A 152 6.81 9.90 14.73
C LYS A 152 7.81 8.86 15.25
N PRO A 153 9.11 9.21 15.38
CA PRO A 153 10.03 8.34 16.10
C PRO A 153 9.56 8.23 17.55
N HIS A 154 9.59 7.03 18.07
CA HIS A 154 9.22 6.73 19.46
C HIS A 154 10.48 6.28 20.19
N ARG A 155 10.89 7.06 21.18
CA ARG A 155 11.92 6.63 22.13
C ARG A 155 11.21 5.94 23.30
N PRO A 156 11.58 4.70 23.61
CA PRO A 156 11.08 4.02 24.80
C PRO A 156 11.45 4.74 26.08
#